data_c071afd151ad3f601a370b50bbcbed47
#
_entry.id   c071afd151ad3f601a370b50bbcbed47
#
_cell.length_a   1.000
_cell.length_b   1.000
_cell.length_c   1.000
_cell.angle_alpha   90.00
_cell.angle_beta   90.00
_cell.angle_gamma   90.00
#
_symmetry.space_group_name_H-M   'P 1'
#
loop_
_entity.id
_entity.type
_entity.pdbx_description
1 polymer ?
#
loop_
_entity_poly.entity_id
_entity_poly.type
_entity_poly.pdbx_seq_one_letter_code
_entity_poly.pdbx_strand_id
1 'polypeptide(L)'
;MAFAFAAMNPVLVNTLAVVDIGPEINPEGLQEIQQSASTRPTEFADLEQALKWSRGETPVPGDDAIAHRLRHNLKDTEGGSLIWKYDPRVGSVTSSSGAEGNALMWQLWSTIKCSTLILRGENSNLLNEETVKKMLTACPSSILRTVPDAGHAVMVDNQAAFISETSAFLLKSR
;
A
#
# COMPACT_ATOMS: atom_id res chain seq x y z
N MET A 1 10.18 -0.63 -2.37
CA MET A 1 11.24 -0.69 -3.41
C MET A 1 11.52 0.69 -4.04
N ALA A 2 10.51 1.55 -4.31
CA ALA A 2 10.72 2.86 -4.95
C ALA A 2 11.68 3.79 -4.18
N PHE A 3 11.56 3.88 -2.88
CA PHE A 3 12.47 4.71 -2.08
C PHE A 3 13.91 4.19 -2.06
N ALA A 4 14.11 2.87 -2.12
CA ALA A 4 15.45 2.29 -2.24
C ALA A 4 16.08 2.66 -3.61
N PHE A 5 15.28 2.62 -4.68
CA PHE A 5 15.75 3.09 -5.99
C PHE A 5 16.13 4.57 -5.96
N ALA A 6 15.29 5.43 -5.36
CA ALA A 6 15.57 6.86 -5.23
C ALA A 6 16.84 7.15 -4.41
N ALA A 7 17.05 6.40 -3.33
CA ALA A 7 18.27 6.50 -2.51
C ALA A 7 19.53 6.13 -3.29
N MET A 8 19.45 5.06 -4.10
CA MET A 8 20.59 4.55 -4.88
C MET A 8 20.85 5.33 -6.19
N ASN A 9 19.84 6.07 -6.67
CA ASN A 9 19.90 6.80 -7.95
C ASN A 9 19.43 8.25 -7.81
N PRO A 10 20.10 9.08 -6.97
CA PRO A 10 19.61 10.40 -6.62
C PRO A 10 19.54 11.39 -7.79
N VAL A 11 20.29 11.15 -8.87
CA VAL A 11 20.27 12.00 -10.08
C VAL A 11 19.13 11.66 -11.04
N LEU A 12 18.47 10.51 -10.87
CA LEU A 12 17.39 10.04 -11.73
C LEU A 12 15.99 10.34 -11.16
N VAL A 13 15.91 10.67 -9.86
CA VAL A 13 14.64 10.85 -9.17
C VAL A 13 14.52 12.29 -8.67
N ASN A 14 13.61 13.05 -9.25
CA ASN A 14 13.34 14.43 -8.84
C ASN A 14 12.35 14.49 -7.67
N THR A 15 11.39 13.58 -7.65
CA THR A 15 10.34 13.52 -6.61
C THR A 15 9.99 12.07 -6.31
N LEU A 16 9.58 11.82 -5.07
CA LEU A 16 9.16 10.51 -4.59
C LEU A 16 7.86 10.64 -3.80
N ALA A 17 6.87 9.83 -4.13
CA ALA A 17 5.70 9.65 -3.28
C ALA A 17 5.70 8.21 -2.73
N VAL A 18 5.61 8.08 -1.42
CA VAL A 18 5.53 6.81 -0.70
C VAL A 18 4.17 6.74 -0.03
N VAL A 19 3.38 5.74 -0.41
CA VAL A 19 1.99 5.60 0.02
C VAL A 19 1.89 4.49 1.04
N ASP A 20 1.66 4.87 2.26
CA ASP A 20 1.34 4.05 3.43
C ASP A 20 2.29 2.86 3.67
N ILE A 21 3.57 3.10 3.44
CA ILE A 21 4.65 2.15 3.71
C ILE A 21 5.91 2.89 4.15
N GLY A 22 6.76 2.22 4.92
CA GLY A 22 8.02 2.79 5.40
C GLY A 22 9.20 1.80 5.34
N PRO A 23 10.36 2.21 5.88
CA PRO A 23 11.53 1.34 6.03
C PRO A 23 11.30 0.15 6.95
N GLU A 24 10.35 0.27 7.86
CA GLU A 24 9.83 -0.82 8.71
C GLU A 24 8.30 -0.84 8.64
N ILE A 25 7.75 -2.00 8.82
CA ILE A 25 6.30 -2.24 8.83
C ILE A 25 5.90 -2.59 10.25
N ASN A 26 4.79 -2.02 10.73
CA ASN A 26 4.24 -2.38 12.02
C ASN A 26 3.87 -3.88 12.05
N PRO A 27 4.42 -4.68 12.98
CA PRO A 27 4.15 -6.12 13.04
C PRO A 27 2.66 -6.47 13.18
N GLU A 28 1.89 -5.68 13.93
CA GLU A 28 0.45 -5.89 14.11
C GLU A 28 -0.29 -5.72 12.78
N GLY A 29 -0.03 -4.64 12.04
CA GLY A 29 -0.63 -4.41 10.72
C GLY A 29 -0.22 -5.49 9.70
N LEU A 30 1.02 -5.96 9.77
CA LEU A 30 1.48 -7.07 8.92
C LEU A 30 0.71 -8.36 9.24
N GLN A 31 0.49 -8.66 10.52
CA GLN A 31 -0.27 -9.83 10.94
C GLN A 31 -1.72 -9.78 10.47
N GLU A 32 -2.37 -8.62 10.54
CA GLU A 32 -3.73 -8.42 10.02
C GLU A 32 -3.82 -8.70 8.52
N ILE A 33 -2.86 -8.19 7.74
CA ILE A 33 -2.79 -8.45 6.30
C ILE A 33 -2.59 -9.94 6.00
N GLN A 34 -1.69 -10.60 6.74
CA GLN A 34 -1.45 -12.04 6.58
C GLN A 34 -2.69 -12.87 6.92
N GLN A 35 -3.39 -12.50 7.99
CA GLN A 35 -4.63 -13.16 8.38
C GLN A 35 -5.72 -12.98 7.32
N SER A 36 -5.95 -11.76 6.84
CA SER A 36 -6.89 -11.50 5.75
C SER A 36 -6.51 -12.25 4.47
N ALA A 37 -5.22 -12.34 4.14
CA ALA A 37 -4.76 -13.10 2.98
C ALA A 37 -4.99 -14.61 3.13
N SER A 38 -4.84 -15.16 4.35
CA SER A 38 -5.00 -16.60 4.62
C SER A 38 -6.45 -17.07 4.61
N THR A 39 -7.40 -16.18 4.92
CA THR A 39 -8.84 -16.45 4.92
C THR A 39 -9.51 -16.17 3.57
N ARG A 40 -8.76 -15.62 2.63
CA ARG A 40 -9.28 -15.24 1.31
C ARG A 40 -9.66 -16.46 0.49
N PRO A 41 -10.91 -16.53 -0.04
CA PRO A 41 -11.30 -17.61 -0.96
C PRO A 41 -10.35 -17.68 -2.17
N THR A 42 -9.95 -18.86 -2.55
CA THR A 42 -9.10 -19.09 -3.73
C THR A 42 -9.89 -19.07 -5.03
N GLU A 43 -11.20 -19.34 -4.95
CA GLU A 43 -12.10 -19.48 -6.07
C GLU A 43 -13.50 -18.96 -5.72
N PHE A 44 -14.20 -18.43 -6.70
CA PHE A 44 -15.59 -17.97 -6.62
C PHE A 44 -16.40 -18.60 -7.76
N ALA A 45 -17.63 -18.97 -7.48
CA ALA A 45 -18.51 -19.52 -8.52
C ALA A 45 -18.80 -18.48 -9.62
N ASP A 46 -18.94 -17.21 -9.21
CA ASP A 46 -19.24 -16.09 -10.11
C ASP A 46 -18.83 -14.75 -9.49
N LEU A 47 -19.05 -13.67 -10.25
CA LEU A 47 -18.75 -12.30 -9.80
C LEU A 47 -19.63 -11.86 -8.64
N GLU A 48 -20.87 -12.35 -8.54
CA GLU A 48 -21.79 -11.99 -7.46
C GLU A 48 -21.29 -12.54 -6.12
N GLN A 49 -20.82 -13.77 -6.10
CA GLN A 49 -20.21 -14.37 -4.91
C GLN A 49 -18.94 -13.60 -4.49
N ALA A 50 -18.09 -13.21 -5.46
CA ALA A 50 -16.90 -12.42 -5.19
C ALA A 50 -17.24 -11.03 -4.62
N LEU A 51 -18.27 -10.38 -5.16
CA LEU A 51 -18.79 -9.10 -4.66
C LEU A 51 -19.31 -9.22 -3.22
N LYS A 52 -20.11 -10.24 -2.94
CA LYS A 52 -20.66 -10.50 -1.61
C LYS A 52 -19.54 -10.70 -0.58
N TRP A 53 -18.54 -11.49 -0.93
CA TRP A 53 -17.37 -11.69 -0.08
C TRP A 53 -16.61 -10.38 0.15
N SER A 54 -16.30 -9.64 -0.91
CA SER A 54 -15.50 -8.41 -0.83
C SER A 54 -16.17 -7.30 -0.01
N ARG A 55 -17.50 -7.23 0.02
CA ARG A 55 -18.25 -6.30 0.88
C ARG A 55 -18.06 -6.60 2.37
N GLY A 56 -17.82 -7.85 2.76
CA GLY A 56 -17.56 -8.25 4.14
C GLY A 56 -16.14 -7.91 4.63
N GLU A 57 -15.19 -7.76 3.71
CA GLU A 57 -13.77 -7.62 4.05
C GLU A 57 -13.30 -6.16 4.15
N THR A 58 -13.95 -5.24 3.46
CA THR A 58 -13.49 -3.84 3.43
C THR A 58 -14.67 -2.87 3.37
N PRO A 59 -14.68 -1.81 4.17
CA PRO A 59 -15.60 -0.69 4.02
C PRO A 59 -15.21 0.10 2.76
N VAL A 60 -15.50 -0.45 1.58
CA VAL A 60 -15.15 0.20 0.31
C VAL A 60 -16.29 1.07 -0.17
N PRO A 61 -16.01 2.25 -0.70
CA PRO A 61 -17.02 3.09 -1.30
C PRO A 61 -17.60 2.46 -2.58
N GLY A 62 -18.83 2.00 -2.51
CA GLY A 62 -19.67 1.65 -3.65
C GLY A 62 -19.35 0.33 -4.36
N ASP A 63 -20.42 -0.34 -4.79
CA ASP A 63 -20.37 -1.64 -5.49
C ASP A 63 -19.62 -1.57 -6.82
N ASP A 64 -19.67 -0.45 -7.52
CA ASP A 64 -19.01 -0.28 -8.82
C ASP A 64 -17.48 -0.33 -8.70
N ALA A 65 -16.91 0.28 -7.65
CA ALA A 65 -15.47 0.26 -7.40
C ALA A 65 -14.98 -1.15 -7.04
N ILE A 66 -15.77 -1.87 -6.20
CA ILE A 66 -15.49 -3.26 -5.86
C ILE A 66 -15.57 -4.14 -7.12
N ALA A 67 -16.63 -4.00 -7.91
CA ALA A 67 -16.82 -4.78 -9.14
C ALA A 67 -15.70 -4.53 -10.15
N HIS A 68 -15.30 -3.26 -10.32
CA HIS A 68 -14.17 -2.91 -11.17
C HIS A 68 -12.89 -3.60 -10.70
N ARG A 69 -12.55 -3.48 -9.42
CA ARG A 69 -11.37 -4.12 -8.83
C ARG A 69 -11.38 -5.64 -9.03
N LEU A 70 -12.51 -6.31 -8.77
CA LEU A 70 -12.63 -7.76 -8.92
C LEU A 70 -12.45 -8.21 -10.37
N ARG A 71 -13.09 -7.54 -11.34
CA ARG A 71 -12.92 -7.88 -12.78
C ARG A 71 -11.47 -7.77 -13.24
N HIS A 72 -10.69 -6.85 -12.67
CA HIS A 72 -9.27 -6.70 -13.01
C HIS A 72 -8.36 -7.69 -12.29
N ASN A 73 -8.76 -8.20 -11.12
CA ASN A 73 -7.94 -9.10 -10.30
C ASN A 73 -8.34 -10.58 -10.43
N LEU A 74 -9.52 -10.87 -10.98
CA LEU A 74 -9.98 -12.24 -11.23
C LEU A 74 -9.85 -12.61 -12.71
N LYS A 75 -9.77 -13.91 -12.98
CA LYS A 75 -9.81 -14.52 -14.31
C LYS A 75 -10.70 -15.74 -14.29
N ASP A 76 -11.32 -16.02 -15.43
CA ASP A 76 -12.11 -17.23 -15.63
C ASP A 76 -11.24 -18.49 -15.64
N THR A 77 -11.80 -19.58 -15.13
CA THR A 77 -11.28 -20.93 -15.29
C THR A 77 -12.00 -21.63 -16.45
N GLU A 78 -11.48 -22.76 -16.92
CA GLU A 78 -12.15 -23.61 -17.92
C GLU A 78 -13.50 -24.13 -17.42
N GLY A 79 -13.69 -24.25 -16.10
CA GLY A 79 -14.94 -24.65 -15.45
C GLY A 79 -15.97 -23.54 -15.29
N GLY A 80 -15.66 -22.29 -15.69
CA GLY A 80 -16.55 -21.13 -15.58
C GLY A 80 -16.55 -20.45 -14.21
N SER A 81 -15.72 -20.89 -13.27
CA SER A 81 -15.48 -20.21 -12.00
C SER A 81 -14.45 -19.08 -12.14
N LEU A 82 -14.31 -18.26 -11.11
CA LEU A 82 -13.35 -17.15 -11.06
C LEU A 82 -12.26 -17.43 -10.03
N ILE A 83 -11.00 -17.26 -10.43
CA ILE A 83 -9.84 -17.34 -9.55
C ILE A 83 -9.01 -16.06 -9.61
N TRP A 84 -8.19 -15.83 -8.57
CA TRP A 84 -7.27 -14.69 -8.55
C TRP A 84 -6.21 -14.82 -9.66
N LYS A 85 -5.85 -13.69 -10.28
CA LYS A 85 -4.77 -13.62 -11.28
C LYS A 85 -3.38 -13.77 -10.67
N TYR A 86 -3.21 -13.39 -9.38
CA TYR A 86 -1.95 -13.54 -8.68
C TYR A 86 -1.75 -14.99 -8.19
N ASP A 87 -0.50 -15.36 -7.94
CA ASP A 87 -0.15 -16.64 -7.32
C ASP A 87 -0.59 -16.65 -5.84
N PRO A 88 -1.47 -17.58 -5.41
CA PRO A 88 -1.91 -17.63 -4.02
C PRO A 88 -0.77 -17.78 -3.00
N ARG A 89 0.39 -18.29 -3.41
CA ARG A 89 1.58 -18.41 -2.57
C ARG A 89 2.16 -17.05 -2.15
N VAL A 90 1.82 -15.96 -2.84
CA VAL A 90 2.26 -14.60 -2.46
C VAL A 90 1.81 -14.24 -1.05
N GLY A 91 0.62 -14.71 -0.63
CA GLY A 91 0.12 -14.48 0.73
C GLY A 91 0.93 -15.20 1.84
N SER A 92 1.67 -16.25 1.48
CA SER A 92 2.52 -17.00 2.41
C SER A 92 3.98 -16.50 2.43
N VAL A 93 4.36 -15.61 1.52
CA VAL A 93 5.69 -15.00 1.54
C VAL A 93 5.72 -13.95 2.64
N THR A 94 6.16 -14.37 3.81
CA THR A 94 6.45 -13.45 4.91
C THR A 94 7.70 -12.65 4.55
N SER A 95 7.52 -11.47 4.01
CA SER A 95 8.61 -10.52 3.88
C SER A 95 8.88 -9.80 5.22
N SER A 96 9.11 -10.56 6.27
CA SER A 96 9.80 -10.01 7.43
C SER A 96 11.28 -9.88 7.03
N SER A 97 11.67 -8.68 6.64
CA SER A 97 13.08 -8.40 6.34
C SER A 97 13.99 -8.60 7.55
N GLY A 98 13.48 -9.01 8.68
CA GLY A 98 14.23 -9.11 9.92
C GLY A 98 14.87 -7.78 10.35
N ALA A 99 15.56 -7.78 11.47
CA ALA A 99 16.20 -6.55 11.98
C ALA A 99 17.27 -5.99 11.02
N GLU A 100 18.04 -6.85 10.37
CA GLU A 100 19.08 -6.42 9.41
C GLU A 100 18.49 -5.78 8.16
N GLY A 101 17.40 -6.35 7.63
CA GLY A 101 16.70 -5.78 6.48
C GLY A 101 16.07 -4.42 6.79
N ASN A 102 15.51 -4.26 7.97
CA ASN A 102 14.97 -2.97 8.43
C ASN A 102 16.09 -1.94 8.59
N ALA A 103 17.23 -2.31 9.17
CA ALA A 103 18.38 -1.41 9.31
C ALA A 103 18.86 -0.89 7.95
N LEU A 104 18.98 -1.77 6.95
CA LEU A 104 19.33 -1.37 5.59
C LEU A 104 18.29 -0.44 4.97
N MET A 105 16.99 -0.70 5.16
CA MET A 105 15.93 0.17 4.64
C MET A 105 15.96 1.55 5.30
N TRP A 106 16.23 1.65 6.59
CA TRP A 106 16.40 2.93 7.29
C TRP A 106 17.65 3.68 6.80
N GLN A 107 18.76 2.99 6.57
CA GLN A 107 19.95 3.59 5.98
C GLN A 107 19.65 4.18 4.59
N LEU A 108 19.00 3.43 3.72
CA LEU A 108 18.60 3.92 2.40
C LEU A 108 17.63 5.11 2.50
N TRP A 109 16.65 5.05 3.39
CA TRP A 109 15.71 6.14 3.62
C TRP A 109 16.41 7.45 3.98
N SER A 110 17.40 7.42 4.86
CA SER A 110 18.15 8.59 5.30
C SER A 110 19.03 9.23 4.21
N THR A 111 19.31 8.50 3.13
CA THR A 111 20.12 9.01 2.00
C THR A 111 19.31 9.62 0.87
N ILE A 112 17.98 9.60 0.93
CA ILE A 112 17.10 10.21 -0.08
C ILE A 112 17.34 11.73 -0.13
N LYS A 113 17.50 12.26 -1.33
CA LYS A 113 17.80 13.69 -1.59
C LYS A 113 16.66 14.45 -2.25
N CYS A 114 15.78 13.75 -2.98
CA CYS A 114 14.67 14.37 -3.68
C CYS A 114 13.54 14.79 -2.72
N SER A 115 12.70 15.72 -3.17
CA SER A 115 11.45 16.02 -2.49
C SER A 115 10.63 14.74 -2.32
N THR A 116 10.20 14.45 -1.09
CA THR A 116 9.52 13.20 -0.78
C THR A 116 8.19 13.45 -0.09
N LEU A 117 7.12 12.86 -0.61
CA LEU A 117 5.81 12.81 0.03
C LEU A 117 5.66 11.47 0.75
N ILE A 118 5.34 11.53 2.04
CA ILE A 118 4.81 10.41 2.81
C ILE A 118 3.30 10.60 2.87
N LEU A 119 2.54 9.71 2.22
CA LEU A 119 1.08 9.72 2.24
C LEU A 119 0.59 8.58 3.12
N ARG A 120 -0.04 8.89 4.25
CA ARG A 120 -0.50 7.91 5.23
C ARG A 120 -2.03 7.89 5.32
N GLY A 121 -2.63 6.71 5.36
CA GLY A 121 -4.03 6.57 5.75
C GLY A 121 -4.22 6.87 7.24
N GLU A 122 -5.22 7.68 7.59
CA GLU A 122 -5.50 8.06 8.98
C GLU A 122 -5.65 6.84 9.90
N ASN A 123 -6.35 5.81 9.41
CA ASN A 123 -6.65 4.57 10.14
C ASN A 123 -5.68 3.43 9.79
N SER A 124 -4.52 3.73 9.18
CA SER A 124 -3.56 2.69 8.82
C SER A 124 -2.87 2.09 10.04
N ASN A 125 -2.90 0.77 10.13
CA ASN A 125 -2.15 -0.02 11.10
C ASN A 125 -0.76 -0.43 10.58
N LEU A 126 -0.52 -0.31 9.26
CA LEU A 126 0.74 -0.76 8.64
C LEU A 126 1.87 0.25 8.81
N LEU A 127 1.57 1.52 8.59
CA LEU A 127 2.48 2.64 8.81
C LEU A 127 2.00 3.45 10.01
N ASN A 128 2.54 3.16 11.20
CA ASN A 128 2.15 3.85 12.42
C ASN A 128 2.80 5.24 12.56
N GLU A 129 2.28 6.05 13.46
CA GLU A 129 2.77 7.42 13.68
C GLU A 129 4.21 7.48 14.17
N GLU A 130 4.67 6.51 14.96
CA GLU A 130 6.04 6.46 15.45
C GLU A 130 7.02 6.28 14.31
N THR A 131 6.74 5.33 13.40
CA THR A 131 7.54 5.12 12.19
C THR A 131 7.54 6.38 11.32
N VAL A 132 6.40 7.04 11.14
CA VAL A 132 6.33 8.31 10.39
C VAL A 132 7.21 9.40 11.01
N LYS A 133 7.18 9.58 12.32
CA LYS A 133 8.04 10.54 13.02
C LYS A 133 9.53 10.26 12.78
N LYS A 134 9.93 8.98 12.84
CA LYS A 134 11.30 8.56 12.52
C LYS A 134 11.63 8.85 11.04
N MET A 135 10.70 8.58 10.12
CA MET A 135 10.88 8.84 8.69
C MET A 135 11.11 10.33 8.40
N LEU A 136 10.31 11.22 8.98
CA LEU A 136 10.47 12.67 8.83
C LEU A 136 11.80 13.17 9.41
N THR A 137 12.24 12.63 10.54
CA THR A 137 13.52 12.97 11.15
C THR A 137 14.70 12.50 10.31
N ALA A 138 14.63 11.28 9.77
CA ALA A 138 15.72 10.70 9.00
C ALA A 138 15.83 11.24 7.57
N CYS A 139 14.72 11.78 7.01
CA CYS A 139 14.68 12.38 5.68
C CYS A 139 14.04 13.78 5.74
N PRO A 140 14.80 14.85 6.04
CA PRO A 140 14.27 16.22 6.19
C PRO A 140 13.62 16.80 4.92
N SER A 141 13.89 16.23 3.75
CA SER A 141 13.24 16.61 2.49
C SER A 141 11.84 15.99 2.33
N SER A 142 11.39 15.20 3.30
CA SER A 142 10.07 14.58 3.27
C SER A 142 9.01 15.43 3.99
N ILE A 143 7.79 15.32 3.48
CA ILE A 143 6.59 15.90 4.09
C ILE A 143 5.54 14.82 4.29
N LEU A 144 4.76 14.93 5.36
CA LEU A 144 3.62 14.05 5.62
C LEU A 144 2.33 14.68 5.11
N ARG A 145 1.47 13.85 4.53
CA ARG A 145 0.04 14.10 4.33
C ARG A 145 -0.74 12.89 4.84
N THR A 146 -1.76 13.17 5.65
CA THR A 146 -2.67 12.13 6.15
C THR A 146 -3.96 12.19 5.36
N VAL A 147 -4.39 11.05 4.86
CA VAL A 147 -5.65 10.90 4.11
C VAL A 147 -6.73 10.47 5.08
N PRO A 148 -7.78 11.30 5.28
CA PRO A 148 -8.85 10.99 6.21
C PRO A 148 -9.65 9.77 5.77
N ASP A 149 -10.23 9.06 6.72
CA ASP A 149 -11.09 7.89 6.52
C ASP A 149 -10.45 6.75 5.70
N ALA A 150 -9.11 6.71 5.59
CA ALA A 150 -8.39 5.71 4.84
C ALA A 150 -7.54 4.82 5.74
N GLY A 151 -7.55 3.51 5.47
CA GLY A 151 -6.61 2.54 6.00
C GLY A 151 -5.37 2.40 5.09
N HIS A 152 -4.80 1.19 5.04
CA HIS A 152 -3.64 0.91 4.19
C HIS A 152 -3.91 1.07 2.68
N ALA A 153 -5.11 0.77 2.24
CA ALA A 153 -5.48 0.89 0.81
C ALA A 153 -5.87 2.33 0.42
N VAL A 154 -5.06 3.31 0.78
CA VAL A 154 -5.32 4.75 0.70
C VAL A 154 -5.96 5.19 -0.62
N MET A 155 -5.46 4.67 -1.76
CA MET A 155 -5.97 5.01 -3.10
C MET A 155 -7.36 4.40 -3.39
N VAL A 156 -7.79 3.43 -2.59
CA VAL A 156 -9.11 2.78 -2.71
C VAL A 156 -10.08 3.38 -1.70
N ASP A 157 -9.61 3.58 -0.46
CA ASP A 157 -10.45 4.01 0.66
C ASP A 157 -10.89 5.47 0.51
N ASN A 158 -9.99 6.35 0.05
CA ASN A 158 -10.31 7.74 -0.24
C ASN A 158 -9.57 8.24 -1.49
N GLN A 159 -10.07 7.84 -2.66
CA GLN A 159 -9.47 8.17 -3.95
C GLN A 159 -9.38 9.68 -4.20
N ALA A 160 -10.38 10.44 -3.79
CA ALA A 160 -10.41 11.89 -4.04
C ALA A 160 -9.29 12.61 -3.28
N ALA A 161 -9.12 12.31 -1.99
CA ALA A 161 -8.05 12.89 -1.19
C ALA A 161 -6.67 12.39 -1.66
N PHE A 162 -6.54 11.09 -2.01
CA PHE A 162 -5.32 10.55 -2.58
C PHE A 162 -4.87 11.30 -3.85
N ILE A 163 -5.78 11.50 -4.80
CA ILE A 163 -5.49 12.23 -6.04
C ILE A 163 -5.14 13.69 -5.75
N SER A 164 -5.91 14.36 -4.88
CA SER A 164 -5.67 15.75 -4.49
C SER A 164 -4.27 15.95 -3.91
N GLU A 165 -3.90 15.18 -2.89
CA GLU A 165 -2.63 15.33 -2.18
C GLU A 165 -1.42 14.97 -3.06
N THR A 166 -1.52 13.87 -3.83
CA THR A 166 -0.44 13.46 -4.73
C THR A 166 -0.26 14.45 -5.88
N SER A 167 -1.35 14.93 -6.50
CA SER A 167 -1.29 15.91 -7.58
C SER A 167 -0.73 17.25 -7.10
N ALA A 168 -1.18 17.74 -5.94
CA ALA A 168 -0.68 18.99 -5.35
C ALA A 168 0.82 18.92 -5.07
N PHE A 169 1.32 17.77 -4.60
CA PHE A 169 2.74 17.57 -4.37
C PHE A 169 3.53 17.53 -5.68
N LEU A 170 3.12 16.73 -6.64
CA LEU A 170 3.84 16.53 -7.91
C LEU A 170 3.88 17.82 -8.77
N LEU A 171 2.84 18.65 -8.72
CA LEU A 171 2.78 19.91 -9.46
C LEU A 171 3.68 21.00 -8.86
N LYS A 172 3.91 20.98 -7.52
CA LYS A 172 4.79 21.94 -6.84
C LYS A 172 6.27 21.59 -6.97
N SER A 173 6.58 20.36 -7.35
CA SER A 173 7.95 19.83 -7.41
C SER A 173 8.56 19.87 -8.82
N ARG A 174 7.89 20.58 -9.74
CA ARG A 174 8.37 20.82 -11.12
C ARG A 174 9.25 22.05 -11.21
#